data_e9d709319d4c92dacfe3159beb92f6c3
#
_entry.id   e9d709319d4c92dacfe3159beb92f6c3
#
_cell.length_a   1.000
_cell.length_b   1.000
_cell.length_c   1.000
_cell.angle_alpha   90.00
_cell.angle_beta   90.00
_cell.angle_gamma   90.00
#
_symmetry.space_group_name_H-M   'P 1'
#
loop_
_entity.id
_entity.type
_entity.pdbx_description
1 polymer ?
#
loop_
_entity_poly.entity_id
_entity_poly.type
_entity_poly.pdbx_seq_one_letter_code
_entity_poly.pdbx_strand_id
1 'polypeptide(L)'
;MERVLFVLALCALSFGYGIATMQFEIFPYRLLKEAKLGIEAWAGVDRHNSRFPKAFEKFEDDAAPQPQAKRLGGDGGGEHVLVTGGPYQLMERCPRYGCMAWITDRSGKVVHTWEINLDELWSGLEGIAGDANALSLYPVGMALGRDGSLTVSFQGRETYPVHIGIMKADRDGKLLWKRFDRSHHWLTTDEAGQIYTPFSTYVKNLKHIGASSVGVKCATGETGVDGIRVLSPEGKPVREFMLLDNFVRAGYSGLFYAVRDGCNLTHLNSVDLASASVAKALPGAAAGDFLVSLRETSSVALLDGKTGAVKYMVAGRTAAQHGARFLPDGTVIALDNVGGDRKLGGTRVVRINLVNGASETIFPKGDEKDVLPVFTEVAGQIDVSPDGKRALVSVTHQGRVIEIDVASGKPLWVYDNTHDIAKFLQMAGLGAEKTRARFATYGAYYVSNTDFLKERP
;
A
#
# COMPACT_ATOMS: atom_id res chain seq x y z
N MET A 1 14.99 -47.54 -38.38
CA MET A 1 13.65 -47.56 -37.69
C MET A 1 13.82 -47.53 -36.16
N GLU A 2 14.64 -48.39 -35.60
CA GLU A 2 14.86 -48.45 -34.13
C GLU A 2 15.35 -47.15 -33.49
N ARG A 3 16.30 -46.43 -34.12
CA ARG A 3 16.80 -45.15 -33.58
C ARG A 3 15.69 -44.04 -33.54
N VAL A 4 14.80 -44.04 -34.53
CA VAL A 4 13.70 -43.09 -34.57
C VAL A 4 12.65 -43.41 -33.50
N LEU A 5 12.35 -44.71 -33.33
CA LEU A 5 11.44 -45.18 -32.25
C LEU A 5 12.00 -44.86 -30.86
N PHE A 6 13.32 -45.03 -30.68
CA PHE A 6 13.98 -44.68 -29.42
C PHE A 6 13.88 -43.20 -29.11
N VAL A 7 14.14 -42.33 -30.09
CA VAL A 7 14.04 -40.86 -29.91
C VAL A 7 12.59 -40.47 -29.60
N LEU A 8 11.61 -41.04 -30.32
CA LEU A 8 10.19 -40.76 -30.06
C LEU A 8 9.77 -41.22 -28.66
N ALA A 9 10.24 -42.39 -28.22
CA ALA A 9 9.98 -42.89 -26.86
C ALA A 9 10.59 -41.96 -25.79
N LEU A 10 11.82 -41.49 -26.02
CA LEU A 10 12.49 -40.56 -25.11
C LEU A 10 11.77 -39.22 -25.02
N CYS A 11 11.30 -38.67 -26.15
CA CYS A 11 10.47 -37.45 -26.20
C CYS A 11 9.16 -37.66 -25.46
N ALA A 12 8.46 -38.78 -25.66
CA ALA A 12 7.21 -39.08 -24.98
C ALA A 12 7.40 -39.22 -23.45
N LEU A 13 8.46 -39.87 -23.01
CA LEU A 13 8.82 -39.98 -21.60
C LEU A 13 9.15 -38.61 -20.97
N SER A 14 9.93 -37.79 -21.68
CA SER A 14 10.29 -36.45 -21.22
C SER A 14 9.04 -35.57 -21.14
N PHE A 15 8.14 -35.65 -22.11
CA PHE A 15 6.87 -34.92 -22.10
C PHE A 15 5.96 -35.41 -20.95
N GLY A 16 5.84 -36.71 -20.77
CA GLY A 16 5.07 -37.30 -19.66
C GLY A 16 5.64 -36.91 -18.29
N TYR A 17 6.98 -36.90 -18.17
CA TYR A 17 7.64 -36.42 -16.96
C TYR A 17 7.38 -34.92 -16.73
N GLY A 18 7.41 -34.12 -17.77
CA GLY A 18 7.07 -32.68 -17.68
C GLY A 18 5.63 -32.47 -17.18
N ILE A 19 4.66 -33.24 -17.71
CA ILE A 19 3.27 -33.21 -17.21
C ILE A 19 3.20 -33.65 -15.74
N ALA A 20 3.86 -34.73 -15.38
CA ALA A 20 3.91 -35.22 -14.01
C ALA A 20 4.55 -34.20 -13.07
N THR A 21 5.62 -33.54 -13.50
CA THR A 21 6.29 -32.47 -12.77
C THR A 21 5.31 -31.34 -12.45
N MET A 22 4.54 -30.89 -13.42
CA MET A 22 3.56 -29.80 -13.23
C MET A 22 2.32 -30.24 -12.41
N GLN A 23 1.84 -31.48 -12.64
CA GLN A 23 0.61 -31.97 -12.01
C GLN A 23 0.82 -32.38 -10.54
N PHE A 24 1.96 -33.00 -10.24
CA PHE A 24 2.27 -33.57 -8.94
C PHE A 24 3.35 -32.82 -8.18
N GLU A 25 3.81 -31.68 -8.73
CA GLU A 25 4.82 -30.82 -8.12
C GLU A 25 6.13 -31.55 -7.73
N ILE A 26 6.49 -32.60 -8.48
CA ILE A 26 7.72 -33.37 -8.26
C ILE A 26 8.94 -32.60 -8.82
N PHE A 27 10.16 -33.00 -8.43
CA PHE A 27 11.40 -32.42 -8.97
C PHE A 27 11.38 -32.44 -10.51
N PRO A 28 11.77 -31.35 -11.22
CA PRO A 28 12.34 -30.08 -10.71
C PRO A 28 11.32 -28.91 -10.57
N TYR A 29 10.03 -29.18 -10.31
CA TYR A 29 8.94 -28.20 -10.29
C TYR A 29 9.28 -26.92 -9.50
N ARG A 30 9.79 -27.10 -8.28
CA ARG A 30 10.13 -25.98 -7.41
C ARG A 30 11.19 -25.08 -8.01
N LEU A 31 12.24 -25.69 -8.58
CA LEU A 31 13.32 -24.97 -9.24
C LEU A 31 12.82 -24.18 -10.46
N LEU A 32 11.97 -24.82 -11.27
CA LEU A 32 11.37 -24.17 -12.45
C LEU A 32 10.42 -23.04 -12.06
N LYS A 33 9.66 -23.21 -10.98
CA LYS A 33 8.77 -22.18 -10.46
C LYS A 33 9.54 -20.98 -9.92
N GLU A 34 10.57 -21.21 -9.12
CA GLU A 34 11.42 -20.15 -8.58
C GLU A 34 12.15 -19.41 -9.72
N ALA A 35 12.65 -20.16 -10.71
CA ALA A 35 13.25 -19.56 -11.90
C ALA A 35 12.25 -18.75 -12.73
N LYS A 36 11.02 -19.25 -12.92
CA LYS A 36 9.96 -18.51 -13.62
C LYS A 36 9.62 -17.22 -12.90
N LEU A 37 9.40 -17.25 -11.59
CA LEU A 37 9.08 -16.07 -10.78
C LEU A 37 10.24 -15.07 -10.79
N GLY A 38 11.49 -15.56 -10.73
CA GLY A 38 12.68 -14.71 -10.85
C GLY A 38 12.80 -14.08 -12.24
N ILE A 39 12.52 -14.83 -13.31
CA ILE A 39 12.51 -14.31 -14.69
C ILE A 39 11.38 -13.30 -14.88
N GLU A 40 10.18 -13.58 -14.38
CA GLU A 40 9.04 -12.65 -14.45
C GLU A 40 9.33 -11.36 -13.68
N ALA A 41 9.97 -11.45 -12.52
CA ALA A 41 10.43 -10.31 -11.76
C ALA A 41 11.53 -9.53 -12.47
N TRP A 42 12.55 -10.26 -13.00
CA TRP A 42 13.67 -9.66 -13.73
C TRP A 42 13.26 -9.08 -15.08
N ALA A 43 12.43 -9.80 -15.83
CA ALA A 43 11.97 -9.34 -17.14
C ALA A 43 11.09 -8.09 -17.06
N GLY A 44 10.71 -7.69 -15.82
CA GLY A 44 9.91 -6.51 -15.59
C GLY A 44 8.75 -6.47 -16.53
N VAL A 45 8.09 -7.64 -16.78
CA VAL A 45 7.20 -7.77 -17.92
C VAL A 45 6.05 -6.82 -17.76
N ASP A 46 6.42 -5.56 -17.90
CA ASP A 46 5.48 -4.54 -18.27
C ASP A 46 5.07 -4.81 -19.71
N ARG A 47 4.08 -5.69 -19.84
CA ARG A 47 3.45 -6.03 -21.13
C ARG A 47 2.83 -4.80 -21.80
N HIS A 48 2.99 -3.61 -21.19
CA HIS A 48 2.46 -2.34 -21.66
C HIS A 48 3.53 -1.39 -22.22
N ASN A 49 4.68 -1.90 -22.65
CA ASN A 49 5.61 -1.13 -23.49
C ASN A 49 6.04 0.26 -22.97
N SER A 50 6.03 0.53 -21.69
CA SER A 50 6.61 1.76 -21.18
C SER A 50 8.09 1.52 -20.85
N ARG A 51 8.97 2.27 -21.50
CA ARG A 51 10.42 2.35 -21.17
C ARG A 51 10.67 2.91 -19.77
N PHE A 52 9.61 3.22 -19.04
CA PHE A 52 9.64 3.78 -17.71
C PHE A 52 9.13 2.74 -16.71
N PRO A 53 9.79 2.59 -15.56
CA PRO A 53 9.26 1.80 -14.45
C PRO A 53 7.83 2.27 -14.11
N LYS A 54 6.94 1.37 -13.65
CA LYS A 54 5.58 1.74 -13.22
C LYS A 54 5.51 2.83 -12.16
N ALA A 55 6.63 3.12 -11.45
CA ALA A 55 6.77 4.28 -10.59
C ALA A 55 6.51 5.60 -11.31
N PHE A 56 6.70 5.61 -12.60
CA PHE A 56 6.46 6.71 -13.52
C PHE A 56 5.18 6.47 -14.33
N GLU A 57 4.11 6.01 -13.71
CA GLU A 57 2.83 5.99 -14.40
C GLU A 57 2.55 7.40 -14.88
N LYS A 58 2.70 7.58 -16.18
CA LYS A 58 2.52 8.82 -16.88
C LYS A 58 1.03 9.11 -16.95
N PHE A 59 0.56 9.92 -16.03
CA PHE A 59 -0.75 10.54 -16.15
C PHE A 59 -0.57 11.86 -16.88
N GLU A 60 -1.05 11.94 -18.07
CA GLU A 60 -1.12 13.10 -18.97
C GLU A 60 0.05 14.09 -18.89
N ASP A 61 0.55 14.47 -20.04
CA ASP A 61 1.52 15.55 -20.21
C ASP A 61 0.87 16.87 -19.85
N ASP A 62 0.91 17.26 -18.58
CA ASP A 62 0.58 18.62 -18.18
C ASP A 62 1.69 19.56 -18.70
N ALA A 63 1.52 19.98 -19.96
CA ALA A 63 2.41 20.89 -20.64
C ALA A 63 2.40 22.32 -20.02
N ALA A 64 1.47 22.60 -19.12
CA ALA A 64 1.35 23.89 -18.47
C ALA A 64 2.00 23.89 -17.07
N PRO A 65 2.73 24.95 -16.68
CA PRO A 65 3.14 25.14 -15.30
C PRO A 65 1.90 25.41 -14.44
N GLN A 66 1.27 24.33 -13.97
CA GLN A 66 0.21 24.41 -13.00
C GLN A 66 0.82 24.54 -11.60
N PRO A 67 0.24 25.32 -10.68
CA PRO A 67 0.61 25.20 -9.30
C PRO A 67 0.34 23.74 -8.87
N GLN A 68 1.33 23.10 -8.25
CA GLN A 68 1.21 21.73 -7.75
C GLN A 68 0.06 21.58 -6.74
N ALA A 69 -0.33 22.70 -6.09
CA ALA A 69 -1.42 22.71 -5.13
C ALA A 69 -2.43 23.82 -5.42
N LYS A 70 -3.72 23.51 -5.21
CA LYS A 70 -4.82 24.46 -5.40
C LYS A 70 -5.85 24.33 -4.28
N ARG A 71 -6.24 25.46 -3.67
CA ARG A 71 -7.44 25.53 -2.82
C ARG A 71 -8.69 25.56 -3.70
N LEU A 72 -9.67 24.74 -3.35
CA LEU A 72 -10.94 24.62 -4.09
C LEU A 72 -12.11 25.27 -3.35
N GLY A 73 -12.03 25.38 -2.01
CA GLY A 73 -13.04 26.01 -1.18
C GLY A 73 -12.78 25.83 0.30
N GLY A 74 -13.51 26.56 1.13
CA GLY A 74 -13.46 26.48 2.59
C GLY A 74 -12.14 26.96 3.21
N ASP A 75 -12.11 26.97 4.55
CA ASP A 75 -10.91 27.18 5.34
C ASP A 75 -10.14 25.86 5.43
N GLY A 76 -9.54 25.44 4.32
CA GLY A 76 -8.60 24.31 4.32
C GLY A 76 -7.59 24.51 5.45
N GLY A 77 -7.32 23.47 6.26
CA GLY A 77 -6.44 23.58 7.42
C GLY A 77 -5.06 24.14 7.08
N GLY A 78 -4.42 24.66 8.10
CA GLY A 78 -3.05 25.20 7.99
C GLY A 78 -1.96 24.15 8.07
N GLU A 79 -2.32 22.86 8.25
CA GLU A 79 -1.36 21.80 8.42
C GLU A 79 -0.55 21.56 7.14
N HIS A 80 0.70 21.23 7.31
CA HIS A 80 1.53 20.70 6.24
C HIS A 80 1.07 19.29 5.85
N VAL A 81 1.47 18.87 4.66
CA VAL A 81 1.14 17.52 4.15
C VAL A 81 2.44 16.77 3.85
N LEU A 82 2.63 15.62 4.50
CA LEU A 82 3.66 14.65 4.14
C LEU A 82 3.15 13.86 2.94
N VAL A 83 3.92 13.82 1.86
CA VAL A 83 3.60 13.09 0.64
C VAL A 83 4.63 11.97 0.45
N THR A 84 4.15 10.77 0.10
CA THR A 84 5.03 9.68 -0.28
C THR A 84 5.48 9.86 -1.71
N GLY A 85 6.78 9.82 -1.91
CA GLY A 85 7.41 9.82 -3.21
C GLY A 85 8.10 8.50 -3.49
N GLY A 86 9.01 8.55 -4.40
CA GLY A 86 9.85 7.42 -4.75
C GLY A 86 11.12 7.92 -5.42
N PRO A 87 11.99 7.00 -5.81
CA PRO A 87 13.20 7.37 -6.51
C PRO A 87 12.85 8.24 -7.72
N TYR A 88 13.70 9.24 -7.95
CA TYR A 88 13.63 10.17 -9.08
C TYR A 88 12.66 11.34 -8.96
N GLN A 89 11.89 11.42 -7.90
CA GLN A 89 11.07 12.60 -7.63
C GLN A 89 11.91 13.66 -6.89
N LEU A 90 11.70 14.92 -7.21
CA LEU A 90 12.44 16.05 -6.60
C LEU A 90 13.97 15.89 -6.62
N MET A 91 14.54 15.42 -7.74
CA MET A 91 15.98 15.20 -7.89
C MET A 91 16.83 16.46 -7.66
N GLU A 92 16.28 17.64 -7.83
CA GLU A 92 16.95 18.89 -7.50
C GLU A 92 17.23 19.06 -6.00
N ARG A 93 16.38 18.44 -5.15
CA ARG A 93 16.53 18.48 -3.69
C ARG A 93 17.16 17.21 -3.12
N CYS A 94 16.96 16.10 -3.77
CA CYS A 94 17.49 14.78 -3.42
C CYS A 94 18.29 14.24 -4.61
N PRO A 95 19.53 14.75 -4.85
CA PRO A 95 20.20 14.62 -6.14
C PRO A 95 20.75 13.23 -6.43
N ARG A 96 20.91 12.39 -5.41
CA ARG A 96 21.53 11.08 -5.57
C ARG A 96 20.49 9.96 -5.76
N TYR A 97 19.45 9.94 -4.94
CA TYR A 97 18.47 8.84 -4.90
C TYR A 97 17.04 9.28 -5.17
N GLY A 98 16.78 10.58 -5.32
CA GLY A 98 15.46 11.15 -5.27
C GLY A 98 14.90 11.22 -3.86
N CYS A 99 13.77 11.88 -3.67
CA CYS A 99 13.14 12.00 -2.37
C CYS A 99 12.22 10.84 -2.09
N MET A 100 12.48 10.10 -1.02
CA MET A 100 11.57 9.04 -0.54
C MET A 100 10.22 9.61 -0.12
N ALA A 101 10.26 10.76 0.54
CA ALA A 101 9.11 11.53 0.97
C ALA A 101 9.47 13.00 1.11
N TRP A 102 8.47 13.86 1.16
CA TRP A 102 8.65 15.29 1.42
C TRP A 102 7.44 15.88 2.13
N ILE A 103 7.64 16.99 2.79
CA ILE A 103 6.56 17.78 3.36
C ILE A 103 6.35 19.02 2.49
N THR A 104 5.10 19.31 2.16
CA THR A 104 4.70 20.53 1.47
C THR A 104 3.77 21.36 2.37
N ASP A 105 3.84 22.68 2.20
CA ASP A 105 2.79 23.57 2.68
C ASP A 105 1.55 23.53 1.76
N ARG A 106 0.53 24.29 2.09
CA ARG A 106 -0.73 24.31 1.32
C ARG A 106 -0.63 25.01 -0.03
N SER A 107 0.45 25.71 -0.30
CA SER A 107 0.76 26.26 -1.63
C SER A 107 1.46 25.25 -2.55
N GLY A 108 1.87 24.09 -2.01
CA GLY A 108 2.67 23.08 -2.71
C GLY A 108 4.19 23.34 -2.60
N LYS A 109 4.61 24.34 -1.81
CA LYS A 109 6.04 24.58 -1.56
C LYS A 109 6.59 23.47 -0.66
N VAL A 110 7.66 22.82 -1.12
CA VAL A 110 8.36 21.79 -0.34
C VAL A 110 9.15 22.47 0.78
N VAL A 111 8.89 22.03 2.03
CA VAL A 111 9.53 22.58 3.24
C VAL A 111 10.51 21.59 3.88
N HIS A 112 10.40 20.30 3.59
CA HIS A 112 11.31 19.26 4.08
C HIS A 112 11.34 18.07 3.13
N THR A 113 12.45 17.32 3.13
CA THR A 113 12.64 16.14 2.26
C THR A 113 13.43 15.05 2.98
N TRP A 114 13.18 13.79 2.63
CA TRP A 114 14.02 12.65 3.03
C TRP A 114 14.64 12.02 1.79
N GLU A 115 15.96 12.14 1.65
CA GLU A 115 16.76 11.35 0.72
C GLU A 115 17.34 10.15 1.47
N ILE A 116 16.90 8.95 1.11
CA ILE A 116 17.36 7.73 1.76
C ILE A 116 18.44 7.08 0.89
N ASN A 117 19.54 6.65 1.51
CA ASN A 117 20.58 5.90 0.80
C ASN A 117 20.06 4.53 0.40
N LEU A 118 19.68 4.38 -0.86
CA LEU A 118 19.09 3.13 -1.38
C LEU A 118 20.12 2.00 -1.48
N ASP A 119 21.40 2.30 -1.67
CA ASP A 119 22.47 1.28 -1.69
C ASP A 119 22.61 0.66 -0.29
N GLU A 120 22.56 1.51 0.75
CA GLU A 120 22.54 1.04 2.14
C GLU A 120 21.26 0.29 2.46
N LEU A 121 20.09 0.78 1.98
CA LEU A 121 18.81 0.12 2.21
C LEU A 121 18.79 -1.30 1.62
N TRP A 122 19.29 -1.48 0.40
CA TRP A 122 19.33 -2.79 -0.28
C TRP A 122 20.47 -3.71 0.20
N SER A 123 21.46 -3.17 0.89
CA SER A 123 22.60 -3.99 1.37
C SER A 123 22.15 -5.05 2.36
N GLY A 124 22.67 -6.28 2.22
CA GLY A 124 22.35 -7.41 3.10
C GLY A 124 20.94 -8.00 2.88
N LEU A 125 20.32 -7.69 1.75
CA LEU A 125 19.06 -8.28 1.35
C LEU A 125 19.31 -9.70 0.84
N GLU A 126 18.70 -10.69 1.48
CA GLU A 126 18.79 -12.09 1.07
C GLU A 126 17.40 -12.65 0.70
N GLY A 127 17.39 -13.62 -0.23
CA GLY A 127 16.16 -14.32 -0.62
C GLY A 127 15.18 -13.49 -1.46
N ILE A 128 15.65 -12.42 -2.09
CA ILE A 128 14.88 -11.66 -3.06
C ILE A 128 15.44 -11.92 -4.45
N ALA A 129 14.58 -12.41 -5.33
CA ALA A 129 14.86 -12.54 -6.75
C ALA A 129 14.45 -11.26 -7.49
N GLY A 130 15.13 -10.96 -8.60
CA GLY A 130 14.88 -9.78 -9.41
C GLY A 130 15.87 -8.65 -9.15
N ASP A 131 15.62 -7.50 -9.74
CA ASP A 131 16.54 -6.37 -9.73
C ASP A 131 16.28 -5.45 -8.52
N ALA A 132 16.93 -5.77 -7.40
CA ALA A 132 16.84 -4.98 -6.18
C ALA A 132 17.73 -3.72 -6.29
N ASN A 133 17.25 -2.74 -7.01
CA ASN A 133 17.92 -1.45 -7.21
C ASN A 133 16.99 -0.27 -6.86
N ALA A 134 17.52 0.93 -7.01
CA ALA A 134 16.78 2.16 -6.72
C ALA A 134 15.48 2.29 -7.53
N LEU A 135 15.43 1.73 -8.76
CA LEU A 135 14.26 1.80 -9.64
C LEU A 135 13.14 0.86 -9.19
N SER A 136 13.50 -0.22 -8.52
CA SER A 136 12.53 -1.23 -8.10
C SER A 136 11.84 -0.90 -6.78
N LEU A 137 12.42 -0.02 -5.95
CA LEU A 137 11.85 0.35 -4.66
C LEU A 137 10.67 1.32 -4.82
N TYR A 138 9.60 1.10 -4.08
CA TYR A 138 8.58 2.11 -3.85
C TYR A 138 8.08 2.09 -2.40
N PRO A 139 7.96 3.29 -1.78
CA PRO A 139 7.37 3.42 -0.46
C PRO A 139 5.86 3.27 -0.53
N VAL A 140 5.24 2.73 0.52
CA VAL A 140 3.79 2.59 0.58
C VAL A 140 3.23 3.25 1.84
N GLY A 141 3.47 2.68 3.01
CA GLY A 141 3.00 3.23 4.27
C GLY A 141 4.08 4.04 4.97
N MET A 142 3.67 5.13 5.61
CA MET A 142 4.58 5.98 6.37
C MET A 142 4.01 6.38 7.73
N ALA A 143 4.91 6.61 8.67
CA ALA A 143 4.62 7.32 9.91
C ALA A 143 5.74 8.31 10.21
N LEU A 144 5.34 9.52 10.58
CA LEU A 144 6.24 10.62 10.94
C LEU A 144 6.36 10.70 12.46
N GLY A 145 7.58 10.56 12.96
CA GLY A 145 7.90 10.78 14.37
C GLY A 145 7.87 12.25 14.76
N ARG A 146 7.64 12.55 16.03
CA ARG A 146 7.67 13.93 16.55
C ARG A 146 9.04 14.60 16.38
N ASP A 147 10.08 13.81 16.32
CA ASP A 147 11.49 14.22 16.11
C ASP A 147 11.85 14.39 14.63
N GLY A 148 10.90 14.20 13.72
CA GLY A 148 11.12 14.22 12.28
C GLY A 148 11.64 12.89 11.73
N SER A 149 11.78 11.84 12.54
CA SER A 149 12.11 10.52 12.01
C SER A 149 10.97 9.98 11.15
N LEU A 150 11.33 9.27 10.07
CA LEU A 150 10.38 8.70 9.13
C LEU A 150 10.46 7.17 9.14
N THR A 151 9.35 6.52 9.45
CA THR A 151 9.19 5.08 9.31
C THR A 151 8.47 4.79 8.00
N VAL A 152 9.00 3.86 7.19
CA VAL A 152 8.46 3.56 5.84
C VAL A 152 8.37 2.06 5.66
N SER A 153 7.18 1.54 5.29
CA SER A 153 7.06 0.24 4.67
C SER A 153 7.34 0.37 3.17
N PHE A 154 8.09 -0.54 2.60
CA PHE A 154 8.46 -0.47 1.19
C PHE A 154 8.28 -1.82 0.50
N GLN A 155 8.00 -1.73 -0.79
CA GLN A 155 7.79 -2.86 -1.68
C GLN A 155 8.79 -2.80 -2.82
N GLY A 156 9.03 -3.94 -3.44
CA GLY A 156 9.85 -4.03 -4.64
C GLY A 156 8.98 -4.21 -5.87
N ARG A 157 9.29 -3.46 -6.92
CA ARG A 157 8.81 -3.76 -8.27
C ARG A 157 9.80 -4.68 -8.92
N GLU A 158 9.33 -5.58 -9.76
CA GLU A 158 10.23 -6.51 -10.46
C GLU A 158 11.07 -7.36 -9.49
N THR A 159 10.61 -7.49 -8.26
CA THR A 159 11.20 -8.35 -7.24
C THR A 159 10.22 -9.44 -6.80
N TYR A 160 10.77 -10.57 -6.35
CA TYR A 160 9.99 -11.60 -5.69
C TYR A 160 10.70 -12.00 -4.37
N PRO A 161 10.00 -11.91 -3.23
CA PRO A 161 8.64 -11.41 -3.05
C PRO A 161 8.53 -9.89 -3.27
N VAL A 162 7.30 -9.42 -3.56
CA VAL A 162 7.00 -7.99 -3.72
C VAL A 162 7.05 -7.24 -2.38
N HIS A 163 6.56 -7.86 -1.32
CA HIS A 163 6.59 -7.31 0.04
C HIS A 163 7.99 -7.47 0.62
N ILE A 164 8.70 -6.37 0.81
CA ILE A 164 10.10 -6.39 1.22
C ILE A 164 10.23 -6.18 2.73
N GLY A 165 9.75 -5.06 3.24
CA GLY A 165 9.93 -4.79 4.66
C GLY A 165 9.66 -3.36 5.07
N ILE A 166 10.34 -2.96 6.14
CA ILE A 166 10.13 -1.69 6.81
C ILE A 166 11.49 -1.11 7.25
N MET A 167 11.60 0.20 7.23
CA MET A 167 12.77 0.93 7.71
C MET A 167 12.39 2.14 8.52
N LYS A 168 13.33 2.69 9.26
CA LYS A 168 13.26 4.00 9.89
C LYS A 168 14.50 4.81 9.58
N ALA A 169 14.31 6.07 9.19
CA ALA A 169 15.36 7.05 9.01
C ALA A 169 15.17 8.21 9.98
N ASP A 170 16.23 8.93 10.30
CA ASP A 170 16.15 10.18 11.04
C ASP A 170 15.60 11.32 10.18
N ARG A 171 15.48 12.51 10.76
CA ARG A 171 14.96 13.70 10.06
C ARG A 171 15.80 14.11 8.83
N ASP A 172 17.07 13.75 8.83
CA ASP A 172 18.00 14.11 7.76
C ASP A 172 18.16 13.02 6.69
N GLY A 173 17.36 11.93 6.81
CA GLY A 173 17.33 10.82 5.86
C GLY A 173 18.36 9.72 6.16
N LYS A 174 19.12 9.81 7.26
CA LYS A 174 20.05 8.75 7.65
C LYS A 174 19.30 7.53 8.15
N LEU A 175 19.60 6.37 7.60
CA LEU A 175 19.02 5.10 8.01
C LEU A 175 19.37 4.79 9.47
N LEU A 176 18.35 4.60 10.32
CA LEU A 176 18.49 4.20 11.72
C LEU A 176 18.46 2.69 11.87
N TRP A 177 17.50 2.05 11.20
CA TRP A 177 17.37 0.62 11.12
C TRP A 177 16.52 0.21 9.93
N LYS A 178 16.64 -1.05 9.50
CA LYS A 178 15.85 -1.67 8.45
C LYS A 178 15.53 -3.13 8.80
N ARG A 179 14.45 -3.65 8.23
CA ARG A 179 14.03 -5.04 8.37
C ARG A 179 13.50 -5.54 7.04
N PHE A 180 13.98 -6.70 6.61
CA PHE A 180 13.49 -7.43 5.44
C PHE A 180 12.58 -8.58 5.92
N ASP A 181 11.41 -8.22 6.40
CA ASP A 181 10.53 -9.10 7.15
C ASP A 181 9.13 -9.19 6.57
N ARG A 182 8.98 -8.76 5.30
CA ARG A 182 7.73 -8.76 4.55
C ARG A 182 6.64 -7.88 5.17
N SER A 183 7.01 -6.88 5.98
CA SER A 183 6.12 -5.77 6.31
C SER A 183 5.74 -5.03 5.03
N HIS A 184 4.49 -4.58 4.95
CA HIS A 184 3.95 -3.98 3.73
C HIS A 184 2.79 -3.03 4.01
N HIS A 185 2.34 -2.30 2.98
CA HIS A 185 1.17 -1.43 3.00
C HIS A 185 1.18 -0.39 4.13
N TRP A 186 0.01 0.13 4.50
CA TRP A 186 -0.11 1.28 5.39
C TRP A 186 -0.06 0.87 6.87
N LEU A 187 0.92 1.42 7.54
CA LEU A 187 1.19 1.24 8.96
C LEU A 187 0.62 2.41 9.78
N THR A 188 0.59 2.23 11.09
CA THR A 188 0.31 3.30 12.06
C THR A 188 1.24 3.19 13.26
N THR A 189 1.31 4.26 14.06
CA THR A 189 2.08 4.30 15.30
C THR A 189 1.20 4.77 16.45
N ASP A 190 1.47 4.29 17.66
CA ASP A 190 0.87 4.82 18.88
C ASP A 190 1.68 5.98 19.47
N GLU A 191 1.20 6.54 20.57
CA GLU A 191 1.85 7.67 21.25
C GLU A 191 3.23 7.30 21.85
N ALA A 192 3.46 6.03 22.14
CA ALA A 192 4.75 5.51 22.60
C ALA A 192 5.74 5.24 21.44
N GLY A 193 5.29 5.43 20.20
CA GLY A 193 6.09 5.20 19.00
C GLY A 193 6.19 3.72 18.62
N GLN A 194 5.38 2.83 19.19
CA GLN A 194 5.26 1.46 18.69
C GLN A 194 4.64 1.48 17.30
N ILE A 195 5.12 0.60 16.43
CA ILE A 195 4.75 0.56 15.03
C ILE A 195 3.87 -0.66 14.79
N TYR A 196 2.70 -0.46 14.20
CA TYR A 196 1.75 -1.49 13.83
C TYR A 196 1.69 -1.59 12.31
N THR A 197 2.19 -2.70 11.78
CA THR A 197 2.36 -2.87 10.32
C THR A 197 1.73 -4.18 9.84
N PRO A 198 1.06 -4.18 8.69
CA PRO A 198 0.77 -5.40 7.99
C PRO A 198 2.06 -6.17 7.67
N PHE A 199 2.02 -7.49 7.74
CA PHE A 199 3.08 -8.36 7.23
C PHE A 199 2.48 -9.63 6.65
N SER A 200 3.21 -10.28 5.74
CA SER A 200 2.78 -11.55 5.12
C SER A 200 3.74 -12.68 5.47
N THR A 201 3.19 -13.87 5.68
CA THR A 201 3.91 -15.13 5.62
C THR A 201 3.38 -15.98 4.47
N TYR A 202 4.16 -16.97 4.01
CA TYR A 202 3.74 -17.86 2.94
C TYR A 202 3.63 -19.28 3.46
N VAL A 203 2.45 -19.88 3.27
CA VAL A 203 2.16 -21.25 3.66
C VAL A 203 2.10 -22.12 2.41
N LYS A 204 2.98 -23.14 2.35
CA LYS A 204 3.01 -24.09 1.24
C LYS A 204 1.85 -25.08 1.34
N ASN A 205 1.24 -25.35 0.19
CA ASN A 205 0.22 -26.39 0.06
C ASN A 205 -0.94 -26.23 1.07
N LEU A 206 -1.35 -24.98 1.33
CA LEU A 206 -2.53 -24.71 2.16
C LEU A 206 -3.77 -25.23 1.45
N LYS A 207 -4.22 -26.44 1.79
CA LYS A 207 -5.40 -27.09 1.18
C LYS A 207 -6.71 -26.68 1.82
N HIS A 208 -6.66 -26.38 3.12
CA HIS A 208 -7.83 -26.04 3.92
C HIS A 208 -7.53 -24.90 4.87
N ILE A 209 -8.55 -24.11 5.19
CA ILE A 209 -8.45 -22.98 6.10
C ILE A 209 -8.85 -23.44 7.50
N GLY A 210 -7.89 -23.55 8.42
CA GLY A 210 -8.11 -24.07 9.77
C GLY A 210 -8.70 -25.47 9.74
N ALA A 211 -9.66 -25.75 10.61
CA ALA A 211 -10.41 -27.03 10.63
C ALA A 211 -11.60 -27.05 9.65
N SER A 212 -11.74 -26.00 8.84
CA SER A 212 -12.84 -25.88 7.89
C SER A 212 -12.57 -26.68 6.62
N SER A 213 -13.65 -27.08 5.92
CA SER A 213 -13.58 -27.71 4.61
C SER A 213 -13.39 -26.72 3.45
N VAL A 214 -13.15 -25.45 3.73
CA VAL A 214 -12.91 -24.43 2.71
C VAL A 214 -11.59 -24.73 2.02
N GLY A 215 -11.67 -25.06 0.73
CA GLY A 215 -10.50 -25.31 -0.09
C GLY A 215 -9.85 -24.02 -0.55
N VAL A 216 -8.51 -24.01 -0.54
CA VAL A 216 -7.71 -22.89 -1.07
C VAL A 216 -7.16 -23.28 -2.43
N LYS A 217 -7.45 -22.46 -3.45
CA LYS A 217 -6.92 -22.64 -4.80
C LYS A 217 -5.84 -21.60 -5.08
N CYS A 218 -4.59 -21.99 -4.91
CA CYS A 218 -3.44 -21.17 -5.26
C CYS A 218 -2.62 -21.86 -6.36
N ALA A 219 -2.55 -21.24 -7.54
CA ALA A 219 -1.84 -21.80 -8.69
C ALA A 219 -0.33 -21.94 -8.44
N THR A 220 0.24 -21.15 -7.54
CA THR A 220 1.67 -21.19 -7.22
C THR A 220 2.01 -22.15 -6.09
N GLY A 221 1.01 -22.76 -5.43
CA GLY A 221 1.21 -23.64 -4.28
C GLY A 221 1.66 -22.94 -2.99
N GLU A 222 1.78 -21.61 -2.99
CA GLU A 222 2.16 -20.82 -1.82
C GLU A 222 1.12 -19.74 -1.56
N THR A 223 0.39 -19.87 -0.47
CA THR A 223 -0.63 -18.91 -0.06
C THR A 223 -0.04 -17.87 0.86
N GLY A 224 -0.18 -16.60 0.52
CA GLY A 224 0.10 -15.48 1.41
C GLY A 224 -0.96 -15.40 2.51
N VAL A 225 -0.50 -15.38 3.75
CA VAL A 225 -1.33 -15.23 4.95
C VAL A 225 -0.83 -14.00 5.70
N ASP A 226 -1.73 -13.03 5.89
CA ASP A 226 -1.37 -11.77 6.51
C ASP A 226 -1.58 -11.77 8.02
N GLY A 227 -0.82 -10.90 8.66
CA GLY A 227 -0.91 -10.61 10.08
C GLY A 227 -0.58 -9.15 10.37
N ILE A 228 -0.77 -8.77 11.62
CA ILE A 228 -0.33 -7.50 12.18
C ILE A 228 0.92 -7.77 12.99
N ARG A 229 2.02 -7.07 12.68
CA ARG A 229 3.24 -7.07 13.49
C ARG A 229 3.35 -5.78 14.26
N VAL A 230 3.67 -5.90 15.53
CA VAL A 230 3.97 -4.77 16.42
C VAL A 230 5.48 -4.71 16.62
N LEU A 231 6.08 -3.58 16.30
CA LEU A 231 7.50 -3.31 16.50
C LEU A 231 7.70 -2.23 17.54
N SER A 232 8.81 -2.31 18.30
CA SER A 232 9.25 -1.19 19.11
C SER A 232 9.72 -0.01 18.23
N PRO A 233 9.92 1.20 18.78
CA PRO A 233 10.49 2.33 18.06
C PRO A 233 11.85 2.03 17.42
N GLU A 234 12.61 1.07 17.97
CA GLU A 234 13.91 0.60 17.48
C GLU A 234 13.79 -0.54 16.44
N GLY A 235 12.57 -0.85 16.01
CA GLY A 235 12.31 -1.88 15.00
C GLY A 235 12.37 -3.32 15.50
N LYS A 236 12.36 -3.57 16.83
CA LYS A 236 12.37 -4.93 17.39
C LYS A 236 10.94 -5.50 17.41
N PRO A 237 10.72 -6.76 16.99
CA PRO A 237 9.41 -7.39 17.11
C PRO A 237 8.97 -7.51 18.58
N VAL A 238 7.73 -7.10 18.85
CA VAL A 238 7.10 -7.17 20.17
C VAL A 238 6.01 -8.23 20.17
N ARG A 239 5.11 -8.19 19.18
CA ARG A 239 3.99 -9.13 19.05
C ARG A 239 3.60 -9.32 17.59
N GLU A 240 2.92 -10.44 17.32
CA GLU A 240 2.33 -10.73 16.01
C GLU A 240 0.93 -11.32 16.20
N PHE A 241 0.03 -10.97 15.29
CA PHE A 241 -1.35 -11.47 15.24
C PHE A 241 -1.63 -11.98 13.84
N MET A 242 -1.78 -13.30 13.68
CA MET A 242 -2.18 -13.89 12.41
C MET A 242 -3.69 -13.74 12.21
N LEU A 243 -4.10 -13.20 11.07
CA LEU A 243 -5.51 -12.86 10.85
C LEU A 243 -6.36 -14.09 10.53
N LEU A 244 -5.86 -14.97 9.66
CA LEU A 244 -6.66 -16.08 9.12
C LEU A 244 -7.33 -16.92 10.23
N ASP A 245 -6.54 -17.36 11.21
CA ASP A 245 -7.05 -18.17 12.32
C ASP A 245 -8.05 -17.41 13.20
N ASN A 246 -7.86 -16.11 13.37
CA ASN A 246 -8.78 -15.28 14.15
C ASN A 246 -10.13 -15.13 13.45
N PHE A 247 -10.15 -14.95 12.14
CA PHE A 247 -11.37 -14.87 11.35
C PHE A 247 -12.10 -16.22 11.28
N VAL A 248 -11.37 -17.34 11.13
CA VAL A 248 -11.94 -18.68 11.12
C VAL A 248 -12.58 -18.99 12.48
N ARG A 249 -11.89 -18.72 13.60
CA ARG A 249 -12.44 -18.91 14.96
C ARG A 249 -13.68 -18.07 15.22
N ALA A 250 -13.75 -16.87 14.63
CA ALA A 250 -14.91 -15.98 14.73
C ALA A 250 -16.08 -16.39 13.79
N GLY A 251 -15.95 -17.48 13.02
CA GLY A 251 -17.02 -17.99 12.15
C GLY A 251 -17.04 -17.37 10.74
N TYR A 252 -16.00 -16.63 10.32
CA TYR A 252 -15.96 -15.94 9.03
C TYR A 252 -15.30 -16.74 7.90
N SER A 253 -15.21 -18.06 8.01
CA SER A 253 -14.62 -18.93 6.96
C SER A 253 -15.23 -18.73 5.57
N GLY A 254 -16.51 -18.36 5.50
CA GLY A 254 -17.22 -18.11 4.24
C GLY A 254 -16.63 -16.96 3.41
N LEU A 255 -15.95 -16.00 4.03
CA LEU A 255 -15.27 -14.90 3.32
C LEU A 255 -14.17 -15.44 2.39
N PHE A 256 -13.44 -16.44 2.85
CA PHE A 256 -12.32 -17.01 2.10
C PHE A 256 -12.76 -17.97 0.99
N TYR A 257 -13.99 -18.47 1.07
CA TYR A 257 -14.59 -19.30 0.01
C TYR A 257 -14.81 -18.49 -1.28
N ALA A 258 -15.10 -17.19 -1.16
CA ALA A 258 -15.38 -16.29 -2.28
C ALA A 258 -14.15 -15.56 -2.82
N VAL A 259 -12.97 -15.79 -2.24
CA VAL A 259 -11.73 -15.11 -2.69
C VAL A 259 -11.35 -15.55 -4.10
N ARG A 260 -11.06 -14.58 -4.97
CA ARG A 260 -10.71 -14.84 -6.37
C ARG A 260 -9.34 -15.46 -6.54
N ASP A 261 -8.39 -15.04 -5.70
CA ASP A 261 -7.01 -15.52 -5.71
C ASP A 261 -6.64 -16.14 -4.36
N GLY A 262 -6.63 -17.46 -4.32
CA GLY A 262 -6.22 -18.21 -3.13
C GLY A 262 -4.75 -18.08 -2.78
N CYS A 263 -3.94 -17.45 -3.61
CA CYS A 263 -2.54 -17.13 -3.29
C CYS A 263 -2.41 -15.91 -2.38
N ASN A 264 -3.48 -15.10 -2.25
CA ASN A 264 -3.51 -13.91 -1.41
C ASN A 264 -4.88 -13.79 -0.74
N LEU A 265 -5.06 -14.44 0.41
CA LEU A 265 -6.39 -14.65 1.00
C LEU A 265 -7.03 -13.40 1.58
N THR A 266 -6.24 -12.52 2.17
CA THR A 266 -6.76 -11.37 2.91
C THR A 266 -6.37 -10.06 2.25
N HIS A 267 -5.14 -9.95 1.80
CA HIS A 267 -4.55 -8.72 1.30
C HIS A 267 -4.79 -7.58 2.29
N LEU A 268 -4.27 -7.78 3.51
CA LEU A 268 -4.31 -6.76 4.55
C LEU A 268 -3.55 -5.52 4.06
N ASN A 269 -4.25 -4.42 3.86
CA ASN A 269 -3.62 -3.21 3.28
C ASN A 269 -3.55 -2.02 4.24
N SER A 270 -4.21 -2.04 5.38
CA SER A 270 -4.01 -1.01 6.40
C SER A 270 -4.35 -1.52 7.80
N VAL A 271 -3.64 -0.95 8.77
CA VAL A 271 -3.93 -1.06 10.20
C VAL A 271 -4.10 0.36 10.74
N ASP A 272 -5.17 0.58 11.52
CA ASP A 272 -5.39 1.80 12.29
C ASP A 272 -5.72 1.44 13.74
N LEU A 273 -5.55 2.38 14.65
CA LEU A 273 -5.77 2.16 16.08
C LEU A 273 -6.99 2.93 16.59
N ALA A 274 -7.85 2.24 17.33
CA ALA A 274 -8.93 2.90 18.04
C ALA A 274 -8.37 3.85 19.10
N SER A 275 -8.67 5.13 18.95
CA SER A 275 -8.35 6.15 19.96
C SER A 275 -9.31 6.06 21.16
N ALA A 276 -9.06 6.82 22.22
CA ALA A 276 -9.96 6.93 23.34
C ALA A 276 -11.36 7.48 22.95
N SER A 277 -11.43 8.38 21.97
CA SER A 277 -12.71 8.88 21.43
C SER A 277 -13.48 7.79 20.70
N VAL A 278 -12.81 7.01 19.85
CA VAL A 278 -13.40 5.86 19.15
C VAL A 278 -13.91 4.82 20.14
N ALA A 279 -13.10 4.46 21.16
CA ALA A 279 -13.49 3.51 22.20
C ALA A 279 -14.74 3.96 23.00
N LYS A 280 -14.91 5.26 23.18
CA LYS A 280 -16.11 5.84 23.82
C LYS A 280 -17.33 5.79 22.91
N ALA A 281 -17.15 6.01 21.60
CA ALA A 281 -18.24 6.13 20.63
C ALA A 281 -18.72 4.78 20.08
N LEU A 282 -17.81 3.79 19.95
CA LEU A 282 -18.09 2.47 19.38
C LEU A 282 -18.27 1.44 20.50
N PRO A 283 -19.49 0.89 20.72
CA PRO A 283 -19.74 -0.12 21.76
C PRO A 283 -18.78 -1.31 21.66
N GLY A 284 -18.23 -1.73 22.79
CA GLY A 284 -17.32 -2.88 22.86
C GLY A 284 -15.90 -2.64 22.32
N ALA A 285 -15.61 -1.47 21.75
CA ALA A 285 -14.25 -1.08 21.38
C ALA A 285 -13.45 -0.64 22.63
N ALA A 286 -12.15 -0.85 22.55
CA ALA A 286 -11.18 -0.35 23.52
C ALA A 286 -10.09 0.46 22.79
N ALA A 287 -9.49 1.42 23.48
CA ALA A 287 -8.34 2.13 22.95
C ALA A 287 -7.20 1.12 22.66
N GLY A 288 -6.61 1.23 21.46
CA GLY A 288 -5.60 0.29 20.96
C GLY A 288 -6.15 -0.94 20.25
N ASP A 289 -7.47 -1.07 20.07
CA ASP A 289 -8.05 -2.06 19.16
C ASP A 289 -7.64 -1.75 17.71
N PHE A 290 -7.54 -2.79 16.88
CA PHE A 290 -7.09 -2.66 15.49
C PHE A 290 -8.26 -2.56 14.53
N LEU A 291 -8.31 -1.52 13.72
CA LEU A 291 -9.07 -1.51 12.48
C LEU A 291 -8.20 -2.07 11.36
N VAL A 292 -8.71 -3.06 10.65
CA VAL A 292 -8.03 -3.66 9.50
C VAL A 292 -8.87 -3.56 8.24
N SER A 293 -8.20 -3.34 7.10
CA SER A 293 -8.81 -3.34 5.77
C SER A 293 -8.29 -4.51 4.96
N LEU A 294 -9.20 -5.38 4.51
CA LEU A 294 -8.93 -6.64 3.84
C LEU A 294 -9.47 -6.58 2.40
N ARG A 295 -8.56 -6.36 1.45
CA ARG A 295 -8.92 -6.10 0.05
C ARG A 295 -9.62 -7.29 -0.61
N GLU A 296 -9.03 -8.49 -0.50
CA GLU A 296 -9.54 -9.65 -1.23
C GLU A 296 -10.91 -10.12 -0.74
N THR A 297 -11.22 -9.90 0.53
CA THR A 297 -12.55 -10.20 1.09
C THR A 297 -13.49 -8.99 1.06
N SER A 298 -13.05 -7.85 0.51
CA SER A 298 -13.84 -6.59 0.47
C SER A 298 -14.48 -6.28 1.82
N SER A 299 -13.66 -6.32 2.87
CA SER A 299 -14.14 -6.17 4.26
C SER A 299 -13.25 -5.27 5.10
N VAL A 300 -13.85 -4.71 6.14
CA VAL A 300 -13.18 -4.03 7.24
C VAL A 300 -13.57 -4.68 8.55
N ALA A 301 -12.63 -4.78 9.49
CA ALA A 301 -12.90 -5.41 10.78
C ALA A 301 -12.25 -4.65 11.93
N LEU A 302 -12.90 -4.68 13.11
CA LEU A 302 -12.34 -4.30 14.38
C LEU A 302 -11.86 -5.55 15.11
N LEU A 303 -10.59 -5.56 15.51
CA LEU A 303 -9.99 -6.64 16.27
C LEU A 303 -9.58 -6.15 17.65
N ASP A 304 -9.69 -7.01 18.64
CA ASP A 304 -9.18 -6.77 19.97
C ASP A 304 -7.66 -6.55 19.95
N GLY A 305 -7.20 -5.45 20.49
CA GLY A 305 -5.78 -5.04 20.44
C GLY A 305 -4.83 -5.92 21.27
N LYS A 306 -5.35 -6.79 22.13
CA LYS A 306 -4.56 -7.69 22.96
C LYS A 306 -4.52 -9.12 22.42
N THR A 307 -5.65 -9.59 21.89
CA THR A 307 -5.83 -10.99 21.49
C THR A 307 -5.94 -11.17 19.97
N GLY A 308 -6.22 -10.10 19.22
CA GLY A 308 -6.54 -10.16 17.80
C GLY A 308 -7.94 -10.75 17.50
N ALA A 309 -8.76 -11.00 18.52
CA ALA A 309 -10.11 -11.53 18.32
C ALA A 309 -10.98 -10.52 17.56
N VAL A 310 -11.83 -11.02 16.66
CA VAL A 310 -12.74 -10.18 15.87
C VAL A 310 -13.89 -9.70 16.75
N LYS A 311 -14.06 -8.37 16.86
CA LYS A 311 -15.15 -7.70 17.56
C LYS A 311 -16.28 -7.29 16.61
N TYR A 312 -15.91 -6.75 15.45
CA TYR A 312 -16.83 -6.36 14.38
C TYR A 312 -16.26 -6.73 13.02
N MET A 313 -17.15 -7.06 12.09
CA MET A 313 -16.82 -7.31 10.71
C MET A 313 -17.91 -6.78 9.80
N VAL A 314 -17.53 -5.97 8.81
CA VAL A 314 -18.41 -5.53 7.73
C VAL A 314 -17.79 -5.92 6.40
N ALA A 315 -18.50 -6.74 5.63
CA ALA A 315 -18.07 -7.22 4.32
C ALA A 315 -19.09 -6.85 3.23
N GLY A 316 -18.62 -6.74 1.97
CA GLY A 316 -19.47 -6.52 0.81
C GLY A 316 -20.08 -5.12 0.71
N ARG A 317 -19.58 -4.15 1.47
CA ARG A 317 -19.96 -2.72 1.34
C ARG A 317 -19.02 -1.93 0.46
N THR A 318 -17.89 -2.52 0.15
CA THR A 318 -16.83 -1.98 -0.70
C THR A 318 -16.41 -3.03 -1.72
N ALA A 319 -15.63 -2.61 -2.70
CA ALA A 319 -15.00 -3.49 -3.68
C ALA A 319 -13.51 -3.15 -3.78
N ALA A 320 -12.67 -4.06 -3.26
CA ALA A 320 -11.21 -3.94 -3.26
C ALA A 320 -10.68 -2.66 -2.57
N GLN A 321 -11.28 -2.26 -1.44
CA GLN A 321 -10.96 -1.03 -0.72
C GLN A 321 -9.54 -1.02 -0.14
N HIS A 322 -9.04 0.20 0.11
CA HIS A 322 -7.76 0.46 0.76
C HIS A 322 -7.89 1.56 1.82
N GLY A 323 -6.91 1.61 2.73
CA GLY A 323 -6.66 2.74 3.60
C GLY A 323 -7.80 3.07 4.58
N ALA A 324 -8.39 2.07 5.22
CA ALA A 324 -9.45 2.31 6.20
C ALA A 324 -8.93 3.06 7.44
N ARG A 325 -9.69 4.06 7.90
CA ARG A 325 -9.40 4.91 9.06
C ARG A 325 -10.63 5.11 9.93
N PHE A 326 -10.43 5.20 11.23
CA PHE A 326 -11.49 5.64 12.15
C PHE A 326 -11.81 7.13 12.01
N LEU A 327 -13.07 7.44 12.19
CA LEU A 327 -13.52 8.78 12.56
C LEU A 327 -13.76 8.84 14.08
N PRO A 328 -13.67 10.03 14.71
CA PRO A 328 -13.83 10.17 16.16
C PRO A 328 -15.15 9.68 16.71
N ASP A 329 -16.19 9.60 15.88
CA ASP A 329 -17.53 9.11 16.22
C ASP A 329 -17.67 7.59 16.17
N GLY A 330 -16.57 6.85 15.94
CA GLY A 330 -16.54 5.39 15.87
C GLY A 330 -16.95 4.80 14.52
N THR A 331 -17.31 5.63 13.55
CA THR A 331 -17.46 5.15 12.16
C THR A 331 -16.10 5.05 11.46
N VAL A 332 -16.08 4.41 10.32
CA VAL A 332 -14.87 4.17 9.52
C VAL A 332 -15.04 4.82 8.15
N ILE A 333 -13.97 5.40 7.60
CA ILE A 333 -13.91 5.75 6.19
C ILE A 333 -12.87 4.90 5.48
N ALA A 334 -13.13 4.57 4.20
CA ALA A 334 -12.23 3.80 3.36
C ALA A 334 -12.28 4.28 1.91
N LEU A 335 -11.19 4.09 1.18
CA LEU A 335 -11.13 4.30 -0.26
C LEU A 335 -11.60 3.02 -0.95
N ASP A 336 -12.78 3.06 -1.53
CA ASP A 336 -13.40 1.96 -2.26
C ASP A 336 -12.99 2.06 -3.74
N ASN A 337 -12.00 1.25 -4.13
CA ASN A 337 -11.30 1.42 -5.39
C ASN A 337 -12.19 1.22 -6.63
N VAL A 338 -13.08 0.24 -6.59
CA VAL A 338 -13.88 -0.13 -7.77
C VAL A 338 -15.39 -0.24 -7.48
N GLY A 339 -15.84 0.22 -6.31
CA GLY A 339 -17.25 0.19 -5.91
C GLY A 339 -18.01 1.49 -6.17
N GLY A 340 -17.38 2.47 -6.82
CA GLY A 340 -17.99 3.76 -7.14
C GLY A 340 -18.70 3.80 -8.50
N ASP A 341 -19.35 4.94 -8.79
CA ASP A 341 -19.96 5.20 -10.09
C ASP A 341 -18.86 5.41 -11.15
N ARG A 342 -18.93 4.65 -12.25
CA ARG A 342 -17.98 4.75 -13.37
C ARG A 342 -17.95 6.12 -14.02
N LYS A 343 -19.08 6.85 -14.03
CA LYS A 343 -19.15 8.22 -14.56
C LYS A 343 -18.33 9.20 -13.71
N LEU A 344 -18.15 8.89 -12.42
CA LEU A 344 -17.37 9.68 -11.48
C LEU A 344 -15.95 9.13 -11.27
N GLY A 345 -15.48 8.25 -12.15
CA GLY A 345 -14.17 7.64 -12.13
C GLY A 345 -14.12 6.22 -11.55
N GLY A 346 -15.20 5.72 -10.93
CA GLY A 346 -15.28 4.34 -10.43
C GLY A 346 -14.71 4.11 -9.02
N THR A 347 -13.97 5.08 -8.47
CA THR A 347 -13.46 5.06 -7.09
C THR A 347 -14.26 6.01 -6.22
N ARG A 348 -14.48 5.65 -4.95
CA ARG A 348 -15.20 6.50 -3.99
C ARG A 348 -14.60 6.42 -2.59
N VAL A 349 -14.84 7.43 -1.79
CA VAL A 349 -14.67 7.39 -0.34
C VAL A 349 -16.00 7.00 0.28
N VAL A 350 -16.00 5.94 1.08
CA VAL A 350 -17.19 5.41 1.75
C VAL A 350 -17.05 5.51 3.25
N ARG A 351 -18.13 5.90 3.93
CA ARG A 351 -18.27 5.84 5.38
C ARG A 351 -19.03 4.58 5.76
N ILE A 352 -18.56 3.86 6.77
CA ILE A 352 -19.11 2.59 7.21
C ILE A 352 -19.37 2.63 8.72
N ASN A 353 -20.55 2.22 9.13
CA ASN A 353 -20.88 1.98 10.53
C ASN A 353 -20.63 0.50 10.85
N LEU A 354 -19.69 0.24 11.77
CA LEU A 354 -19.29 -1.14 12.11
C LEU A 354 -20.38 -1.91 12.88
N VAL A 355 -21.27 -1.22 13.60
CA VAL A 355 -22.30 -1.86 14.44
C VAL A 355 -23.42 -2.45 13.60
N ASN A 356 -23.92 -1.71 12.62
CA ASN A 356 -25.09 -2.09 11.81
C ASN A 356 -24.78 -2.37 10.35
N GLY A 357 -23.52 -2.20 9.92
CA GLY A 357 -23.08 -2.43 8.55
C GLY A 357 -23.64 -1.42 7.53
N ALA A 358 -24.24 -0.31 7.98
CA ALA A 358 -24.67 0.76 7.08
C ALA A 358 -23.47 1.44 6.44
N SER A 359 -23.60 1.83 5.17
CA SER A 359 -22.55 2.54 4.44
C SER A 359 -23.13 3.61 3.54
N GLU A 360 -22.38 4.69 3.38
CA GLU A 360 -22.72 5.79 2.48
C GLU A 360 -21.49 6.28 1.71
N THR A 361 -21.68 6.71 0.47
CA THR A 361 -20.62 7.41 -0.29
C THR A 361 -20.49 8.83 0.24
N ILE A 362 -19.26 9.23 0.63
CA ILE A 362 -18.97 10.60 1.03
C ILE A 362 -18.48 11.42 -0.16
N PHE A 363 -17.60 10.82 -0.99
CA PHE A 363 -16.96 11.50 -2.11
C PHE A 363 -16.62 10.50 -3.22
N PRO A 364 -16.75 10.86 -4.52
CA PRO A 364 -17.41 12.06 -5.02
C PRO A 364 -18.93 11.96 -4.92
N LYS A 365 -19.59 13.14 -4.77
CA LYS A 365 -21.06 13.28 -4.76
C LYS A 365 -21.45 14.40 -5.73
N GLY A 366 -22.52 14.20 -6.48
CA GLY A 366 -23.07 15.20 -7.41
C GLY A 366 -23.06 14.75 -8.88
N ASP A 367 -23.35 15.68 -9.78
CA ASP A 367 -23.40 15.42 -11.20
C ASP A 367 -21.98 15.42 -11.80
N GLU A 368 -21.77 14.58 -12.83
CA GLU A 368 -20.48 14.39 -13.51
C GLU A 368 -19.80 15.70 -13.93
N LYS A 369 -20.57 16.73 -14.26
CA LYS A 369 -20.06 18.02 -14.73
C LYS A 369 -19.43 18.87 -13.63
N ASP A 370 -19.84 18.64 -12.38
CA ASP A 370 -19.51 19.50 -11.23
C ASP A 370 -18.55 18.83 -10.24
N VAL A 371 -18.19 17.57 -10.52
CA VAL A 371 -17.46 16.73 -9.57
C VAL A 371 -16.06 16.40 -10.11
N LEU A 372 -15.09 16.48 -9.23
CA LEU A 372 -13.73 16.00 -9.49
C LEU A 372 -13.74 14.46 -9.57
N PRO A 373 -13.49 13.85 -10.73
CA PRO A 373 -13.50 12.40 -10.86
C PRO A 373 -12.35 11.75 -10.10
N VAL A 374 -12.62 10.61 -9.48
CA VAL A 374 -11.64 9.85 -8.70
C VAL A 374 -11.46 8.48 -9.33
N PHE A 375 -10.23 8.17 -9.72
CA PHE A 375 -9.87 6.89 -10.31
C PHE A 375 -8.55 6.36 -9.72
N THR A 376 -8.65 5.24 -9.04
CA THR A 376 -7.49 4.39 -8.70
C THR A 376 -7.97 2.94 -8.54
N GLU A 377 -7.62 2.10 -9.49
CA GLU A 377 -8.06 0.70 -9.53
C GLU A 377 -7.47 -0.10 -8.35
N VAL A 378 -6.25 0.23 -7.95
CA VAL A 378 -5.54 -0.37 -6.83
C VAL A 378 -4.81 0.70 -6.03
N ALA A 379 -4.38 0.36 -4.84
CA ALA A 379 -3.69 1.26 -3.91
C ALA A 379 -4.54 2.50 -3.54
N GLY A 380 -3.90 3.53 -3.01
CA GLY A 380 -4.57 4.70 -2.45
C GLY A 380 -4.76 4.59 -0.95
N GLN A 381 -4.84 5.74 -0.29
CA GLN A 381 -4.86 5.80 1.17
C GLN A 381 -5.67 7.01 1.61
N ILE A 382 -6.26 6.90 2.79
CA ILE A 382 -6.93 8.00 3.48
C ILE A 382 -6.18 8.32 4.76
N ASP A 383 -5.98 9.61 5.03
CA ASP A 383 -5.60 10.10 6.35
C ASP A 383 -6.65 11.08 6.86
N VAL A 384 -6.93 11.04 8.15
CA VAL A 384 -7.99 11.84 8.78
C VAL A 384 -7.36 12.94 9.62
N SER A 385 -7.87 14.17 9.50
CA SER A 385 -7.42 15.26 10.35
C SER A 385 -7.68 14.96 11.83
N PRO A 386 -6.88 15.50 12.77
CA PRO A 386 -7.04 15.20 14.21
C PRO A 386 -8.43 15.48 14.77
N ASP A 387 -9.16 16.44 14.20
CA ASP A 387 -10.55 16.77 14.57
C ASP A 387 -11.62 15.91 13.87
N GLY A 388 -11.20 15.03 12.94
CA GLY A 388 -12.08 14.15 12.18
C GLY A 388 -12.95 14.85 11.11
N LYS A 389 -12.76 16.14 10.87
CA LYS A 389 -13.61 16.92 9.96
C LYS A 389 -13.14 16.88 8.51
N ARG A 390 -11.87 16.60 8.28
CA ARG A 390 -11.26 16.57 6.95
C ARG A 390 -10.55 15.25 6.72
N ALA A 391 -10.41 14.87 5.48
CA ALA A 391 -9.63 13.71 5.09
C ALA A 391 -8.79 14.00 3.84
N LEU A 392 -7.53 13.57 3.87
CA LEU A 392 -6.66 13.50 2.70
C LEU A 392 -6.88 12.17 2.00
N VAL A 393 -7.18 12.21 0.73
CA VAL A 393 -7.41 11.05 -0.12
C VAL A 393 -6.30 10.98 -1.16
N SER A 394 -5.41 10.00 -1.03
CA SER A 394 -4.38 9.74 -2.03
C SER A 394 -4.93 8.90 -3.15
N VAL A 395 -5.07 9.48 -4.33
CA VAL A 395 -5.56 8.82 -5.55
C VAL A 395 -4.34 8.39 -6.36
N THR A 396 -3.84 7.18 -6.07
CA THR A 396 -2.54 6.71 -6.54
C THR A 396 -2.39 6.81 -8.04
N HIS A 397 -3.30 6.23 -8.82
CA HIS A 397 -3.19 6.19 -10.29
C HIS A 397 -3.36 7.56 -10.94
N GLN A 398 -3.97 8.53 -10.27
CA GLN A 398 -4.04 9.89 -10.76
C GLN A 398 -2.87 10.78 -10.29
N GLY A 399 -1.97 10.25 -9.45
CA GLY A 399 -0.87 11.05 -8.87
C GLY A 399 -1.38 12.29 -8.14
N ARG A 400 -2.49 12.16 -7.41
CA ARG A 400 -3.24 13.27 -6.84
C ARG A 400 -3.57 13.03 -5.38
N VAL A 401 -3.52 14.08 -4.59
CA VAL A 401 -4.06 14.11 -3.22
C VAL A 401 -5.23 15.08 -3.21
N ILE A 402 -6.36 14.66 -2.69
CA ILE A 402 -7.56 15.47 -2.55
C ILE A 402 -7.89 15.58 -1.06
N GLU A 403 -8.00 16.79 -0.52
CA GLU A 403 -8.57 17.00 0.80
C GLU A 403 -10.06 17.21 0.65
N ILE A 404 -10.85 16.51 1.44
CA ILE A 404 -12.31 16.63 1.47
C ILE A 404 -12.79 17.02 2.85
N ASP A 405 -13.91 17.73 2.91
CA ASP A 405 -14.74 17.86 4.11
C ASP A 405 -15.55 16.57 4.32
N VAL A 406 -15.37 15.92 5.46
CA VAL A 406 -15.97 14.59 5.72
C VAL A 406 -17.49 14.65 5.81
N ALA A 407 -18.06 15.74 6.29
CA ALA A 407 -19.51 15.87 6.46
C ALA A 407 -20.23 16.12 5.12
N SER A 408 -19.71 17.05 4.32
CA SER A 408 -20.34 17.44 3.05
C SER A 408 -19.83 16.69 1.83
N GLY A 409 -18.65 16.07 1.92
CA GLY A 409 -17.94 15.46 0.79
C GLY A 409 -17.38 16.48 -0.21
N LYS A 410 -17.32 17.77 0.14
CA LYS A 410 -16.79 18.80 -0.76
C LYS A 410 -15.27 18.76 -0.80
N PRO A 411 -14.62 18.84 -1.98
CA PRO A 411 -13.19 18.98 -2.07
C PRO A 411 -12.77 20.38 -1.61
N LEU A 412 -11.74 20.43 -0.75
CA LEU A 412 -11.22 21.65 -0.16
C LEU A 412 -9.87 22.06 -0.76
N TRP A 413 -9.04 21.07 -1.10
CA TRP A 413 -7.70 21.27 -1.59
C TRP A 413 -7.27 20.10 -2.48
N VAL A 414 -6.44 20.37 -3.47
CA VAL A 414 -5.85 19.36 -4.36
C VAL A 414 -4.37 19.61 -4.50
N TYR A 415 -3.60 18.53 -4.49
CA TYR A 415 -2.19 18.51 -4.82
C TYR A 415 -1.94 17.50 -5.94
N ASP A 416 -1.31 17.95 -7.03
CA ASP A 416 -0.87 17.11 -8.13
C ASP A 416 0.63 16.80 -7.96
N ASN A 417 0.99 15.53 -7.91
CA ASN A 417 2.35 15.05 -7.71
C ASN A 417 3.16 15.12 -9.02
N THR A 418 3.36 16.35 -9.52
CA THR A 418 4.04 16.63 -10.79
C THR A 418 5.42 17.22 -10.54
N HIS A 419 6.44 16.61 -11.15
CA HIS A 419 7.85 17.04 -10.99
C HIS A 419 8.56 17.10 -12.33
N ASP A 420 9.62 17.93 -12.38
CA ASP A 420 10.58 17.94 -13.48
C ASP A 420 11.57 16.78 -13.31
N ILE A 421 11.67 15.94 -14.33
CA ILE A 421 12.53 14.75 -14.36
C ILE A 421 13.69 14.89 -15.35
N ALA A 422 13.98 16.09 -15.84
CA ALA A 422 15.06 16.30 -16.83
C ALA A 422 16.38 15.69 -16.38
N LYS A 423 16.76 15.89 -15.14
CA LYS A 423 17.98 15.33 -14.56
C LYS A 423 17.98 13.79 -14.53
N PHE A 424 16.86 13.19 -14.15
CA PHE A 424 16.72 11.74 -14.19
C PHE A 424 16.86 11.19 -15.62
N LEU A 425 16.18 11.81 -16.59
CA LEU A 425 16.25 11.41 -17.99
C LEU A 425 17.67 11.49 -18.53
N GLN A 426 18.40 12.55 -18.17
CA GLN A 426 19.81 12.71 -18.52
C GLN A 426 20.68 11.60 -17.90
N MET A 427 20.49 11.30 -16.61
CA MET A 427 21.23 10.23 -15.92
C MET A 427 20.93 8.84 -16.50
N ALA A 428 19.69 8.62 -16.94
CA ALA A 428 19.27 7.37 -17.57
C ALA A 428 19.65 7.26 -19.06
N GLY A 429 20.32 8.27 -19.63
CA GLY A 429 20.66 8.31 -21.06
C GLY A 429 19.44 8.45 -21.98
N LEU A 430 18.33 8.93 -21.45
CA LEU A 430 17.07 9.10 -22.16
C LEU A 430 16.93 10.56 -22.57
N GLY A 431 16.82 10.81 -23.89
CA GLY A 431 16.38 12.11 -24.41
C GLY A 431 14.87 12.23 -24.23
N ALA A 432 14.38 13.39 -23.78
CA ALA A 432 12.95 13.64 -23.71
C ALA A 432 12.62 15.05 -24.17
N GLU A 433 11.60 15.15 -25.02
CA GLU A 433 10.99 16.44 -25.40
C GLU A 433 10.22 17.05 -24.23
N LYS A 434 9.75 16.21 -23.30
CA LYS A 434 8.98 16.61 -22.12
C LYS A 434 9.67 16.10 -20.85
N THR A 435 9.99 17.01 -19.98
CA THR A 435 10.70 16.74 -18.73
C THR A 435 9.79 16.72 -17.50
N ARG A 436 8.51 17.03 -17.65
CA ARG A 436 7.53 16.99 -16.57
C ARG A 436 6.71 15.71 -16.61
N ALA A 437 6.58 15.08 -15.46
CA ALA A 437 5.72 13.90 -15.29
C ALA A 437 4.94 14.00 -13.97
N ARG A 438 3.74 13.45 -13.98
CA ARG A 438 2.95 13.21 -12.77
C ARG A 438 3.24 11.81 -12.29
N PHE A 439 3.55 11.67 -11.02
CA PHE A 439 3.93 10.41 -10.40
C PHE A 439 2.83 9.87 -9.52
N ALA A 440 2.73 8.55 -9.42
CA ALA A 440 1.85 7.90 -8.47
C ALA A 440 2.10 8.42 -7.04
N THR A 441 1.02 8.61 -6.27
CA THR A 441 1.07 9.03 -4.87
C THR A 441 0.53 7.91 -3.99
N TYR A 442 1.39 7.28 -3.19
CA TYR A 442 0.99 6.13 -2.38
C TYR A 442 0.35 6.51 -1.04
N GLY A 443 0.60 7.72 -0.55
CA GLY A 443 0.00 8.23 0.67
C GLY A 443 0.21 9.72 0.86
N ALA A 444 -0.69 10.33 1.62
CA ALA A 444 -0.56 11.69 2.11
C ALA A 444 -1.06 11.77 3.55
N TYR A 445 -0.33 12.48 4.41
CA TYR A 445 -0.60 12.50 5.84
C TYR A 445 -0.59 13.94 6.36
N TYR A 446 -1.48 14.25 7.29
CA TYR A 446 -1.45 15.51 8.00
C TYR A 446 -0.21 15.60 8.90
N VAL A 447 0.49 16.73 8.83
CA VAL A 447 1.62 17.04 9.69
C VAL A 447 1.22 18.18 10.61
N SER A 448 0.79 17.82 11.83
CA SER A 448 0.36 18.78 12.85
C SER A 448 1.52 19.31 13.70
N ASN A 449 2.58 18.54 13.87
CA ASN A 449 3.81 18.96 14.58
C ASN A 449 4.92 19.26 13.57
N THR A 450 5.35 20.51 13.52
CA THR A 450 6.43 21.01 12.66
C THR A 450 7.63 21.51 13.44
N ASP A 451 7.72 21.24 14.75
CA ASP A 451 8.82 21.74 15.59
C ASP A 451 10.19 21.24 15.11
N PHE A 452 10.23 20.03 14.56
CA PHE A 452 11.47 19.48 13.99
C PHE A 452 11.91 20.20 12.70
N LEU A 453 11.05 20.98 12.04
CA LEU A 453 11.40 21.79 10.86
C LEU A 453 12.17 23.05 11.23
N LYS A 454 12.10 23.48 12.49
CA LYS A 454 12.86 24.63 12.98
C LYS A 454 14.35 24.30 12.95
N GLU A 455 15.17 25.24 12.52
CA GLU A 455 16.62 25.09 12.59
C GLU A 455 17.05 24.79 14.03
N ARG A 456 17.99 23.86 14.18
CA ARG A 456 18.63 23.66 15.50
C ARG A 456 19.42 24.94 15.81
N PRO A 457 19.28 25.50 17.00
CA PRO A 457 20.04 26.69 17.40
C PRO A 457 21.56 26.45 17.38
#